data_bded8d6e57038b0d5822d35f83830021
#
_entry.id   bded8d6e57038b0d5822d35f83830021
#
_cell.length_a   1.000
_cell.length_b   1.000
_cell.length_c   1.000
_cell.angle_alpha   90.00
_cell.angle_beta   90.00
_cell.angle_gamma   90.00
#
_symmetry.space_group_name_H-M   'P 1'
#
loop_
_entity.id
_entity.type
_entity.pdbx_description
1 polymer ?
#
loop_
_entity_poly.entity_id
_entity_poly.type
_entity_poly.pdbx_seq_one_letter_code
_entity_poly.pdbx_strand_id
1 'polypeptide(L)'
;MKRMLAFLCAAALLLMLAACGTNQAAETTQAPTTEATQVETTAAPTEAAEITVTDMIGREVTVTPGSYKSVVCIGAGALRMYSYIGDVSLLGGVEDIDNTTLEDRPKMFDAVARPYVLAFGDVFHTLPSCGVGGPQAQTAEAEKILSCAPDIVISEYEDVEKEDALQEQLGVPVITLKAGPKGVFDDAFSGSMALLGQIFDREQKAQTLVDFVKSEAAEISSRTAKIADGDKPSVYVCGLGNWGTTNHLMTAENYVSFQVANVKNVLSGTGIQGIGPIEAEKFVEIGDSTDIMIMDAAAVKNIKPLYQEDPTMFDTCKAWKNGEVYLEMAYNAYYTNFEIALINTWFIAKTVYPEQFQDVDLTAKTNEVTKAFLGQELAEKIFACPSSFGGYQKIDTATFFH
;
A
#
# COMPACT_ATOMS: atom_id res chain seq x y z
N MET A 1 46.86 -8.59 -39.58
CA MET A 1 48.09 -7.91 -39.15
C MET A 1 47.88 -7.52 -37.71
N LYS A 2 48.43 -8.27 -36.78
CA LYS A 2 49.58 -7.92 -35.91
C LYS A 2 49.22 -6.79 -34.96
N ARG A 3 49.26 -6.85 -33.64
CA ARG A 3 49.94 -7.62 -32.57
C ARG A 3 49.49 -6.97 -31.27
N MET A 4 49.00 -7.67 -30.23
CA MET A 4 49.78 -8.23 -29.10
C MET A 4 50.59 -7.21 -28.30
N LEU A 5 50.34 -7.08 -26.99
CA LEU A 5 51.17 -7.48 -25.83
C LEU A 5 50.55 -6.80 -24.58
N ALA A 6 50.05 -7.34 -23.52
CA ALA A 6 50.52 -8.31 -22.51
C ALA A 6 51.75 -7.82 -21.72
N PHE A 7 51.61 -7.76 -20.39
CA PHE A 7 52.53 -8.17 -19.30
C PHE A 7 52.00 -7.60 -17.98
N LEU A 8 51.58 -8.34 -16.99
CA LEU A 8 52.16 -9.40 -16.15
C LEU A 8 53.07 -8.90 -15.02
N CYS A 9 52.80 -9.48 -13.83
CA CYS A 9 53.69 -9.82 -12.71
C CYS A 9 53.76 -8.80 -11.58
N ALA A 10 53.87 -9.16 -10.29
CA ALA A 10 54.01 -10.47 -9.65
C ALA A 10 53.79 -10.33 -8.15
N ALA A 11 53.47 -11.45 -7.53
CA ALA A 11 53.45 -11.71 -6.10
C ALA A 11 54.86 -11.81 -5.51
N ALA A 12 54.99 -11.52 -4.20
CA ALA A 12 56.12 -12.08 -3.45
C ALA A 12 55.68 -12.38 -2.02
N LEU A 13 55.57 -13.66 -1.72
CA LEU A 13 55.70 -14.28 -0.39
C LEU A 13 57.16 -14.21 0.04
N LEU A 14 57.38 -14.08 1.35
CA LEU A 14 58.55 -14.65 2.00
C LEU A 14 58.26 -14.97 3.47
N LEU A 15 58.30 -16.27 3.76
CA LEU A 15 58.50 -16.93 5.05
C LEU A 15 59.99 -16.87 5.45
N MET A 16 60.32 -16.87 6.75
CA MET A 16 61.39 -17.60 7.42
C MET A 16 61.26 -17.43 8.93
N LEU A 17 60.95 -18.47 9.70
CA LEU A 17 61.75 -19.55 10.27
C LEU A 17 62.64 -19.16 11.44
N ALA A 18 62.29 -19.76 12.52
CA ALA A 18 62.83 -20.14 13.82
C ALA A 18 64.33 -20.17 14.03
N ALA A 19 64.73 -19.87 15.29
CA ALA A 19 65.84 -20.56 15.92
C ALA A 19 65.69 -20.54 17.46
N CYS A 20 65.85 -21.69 18.07
CA CYS A 20 65.93 -22.02 19.48
C CYS A 20 67.25 -21.49 20.12
N GLY A 21 67.19 -21.19 21.40
CA GLY A 21 68.40 -21.06 22.27
C GLY A 21 68.02 -21.07 23.72
N THR A 22 68.55 -22.01 24.44
CA THR A 22 68.29 -22.50 25.79
C THR A 22 68.98 -21.73 26.91
N ASN A 23 68.39 -21.76 28.12
CA ASN A 23 68.94 -21.76 29.49
C ASN A 23 69.35 -20.41 30.15
N GLN A 24 68.87 -20.03 31.29
CA GLN A 24 69.06 -20.56 32.64
C GLN A 24 68.34 -19.71 33.68
N ALA A 25 67.99 -20.30 34.79
CA ALA A 25 67.20 -19.82 35.91
C ALA A 25 67.91 -18.71 36.74
N ALA A 26 67.09 -17.81 37.28
CA ALA A 26 67.34 -17.14 38.53
C ALA A 26 66.00 -16.85 39.23
N GLU A 27 65.79 -17.47 40.38
CA GLU A 27 64.72 -17.17 41.37
C GLU A 27 64.78 -15.74 41.81
N THR A 28 63.67 -15.04 41.86
CA THR A 28 63.45 -14.00 42.87
C THR A 28 61.93 -13.71 43.01
N THR A 29 61.44 -14.09 44.16
CA THR A 29 60.38 -13.51 45.01
C THR A 29 59.13 -12.94 44.44
N GLN A 30 57.99 -13.64 44.67
CA GLN A 30 56.61 -13.25 44.45
C GLN A 30 56.22 -12.01 45.26
N ALA A 31 55.57 -11.07 44.57
CA ALA A 31 54.63 -10.11 45.20
C ALA A 31 53.23 -10.44 44.67
N PRO A 32 52.15 -10.36 45.44
CA PRO A 32 50.82 -10.79 45.01
C PRO A 32 50.21 -9.80 44.03
N THR A 33 49.95 -10.26 42.81
CA THR A 33 49.16 -9.52 41.83
C THR A 33 47.69 -9.62 42.21
N THR A 34 47.11 -8.51 42.57
CA THR A 34 45.67 -8.34 42.73
C THR A 34 45.01 -8.49 41.34
N GLU A 35 44.27 -9.55 41.13
CA GLU A 35 43.34 -9.67 40.00
C GLU A 35 42.30 -8.57 40.08
N ALA A 36 42.38 -7.62 39.15
CA ALA A 36 41.31 -6.68 38.91
C ALA A 36 40.17 -7.43 38.21
N THR A 37 39.15 -7.82 38.98
CA THR A 37 37.88 -8.26 38.43
C THR A 37 37.31 -7.13 37.58
N GLN A 38 37.31 -7.29 36.26
CA GLN A 38 36.51 -6.45 35.38
C GLN A 38 35.05 -6.72 35.71
N VAL A 39 34.43 -5.78 36.38
CA VAL A 39 32.98 -5.69 36.49
C VAL A 39 32.50 -5.27 35.11
N GLU A 40 31.99 -6.23 34.32
CA GLU A 40 31.14 -5.92 33.21
C GLU A 40 29.95 -5.12 33.75
N THR A 41 30.01 -3.81 33.56
CA THR A 41 28.85 -2.96 33.79
C THR A 41 27.86 -3.27 32.66
N THR A 42 26.94 -4.17 32.89
CA THR A 42 25.71 -4.28 32.10
C THR A 42 25.05 -2.91 32.20
N ALA A 43 25.13 -2.13 31.14
CA ALA A 43 24.35 -0.92 31.00
C ALA A 43 22.89 -1.29 31.21
N ALA A 44 22.23 -0.68 32.18
CA ALA A 44 20.78 -0.78 32.33
C ALA A 44 20.13 -0.40 30.98
N PRO A 45 19.03 -1.05 30.56
CA PRO A 45 18.30 -0.65 29.40
C PRO A 45 17.97 0.85 29.54
N THR A 46 18.45 1.67 28.64
CA THR A 46 18.04 3.08 28.54
C THR A 46 16.55 3.06 28.30
N GLU A 47 15.72 3.55 29.22
CA GLU A 47 14.29 3.74 28.96
C GLU A 47 14.17 4.59 27.70
N ALA A 48 13.33 4.14 26.77
CA ALA A 48 13.08 4.88 25.54
C ALA A 48 12.53 6.27 25.92
N ALA A 49 13.13 7.32 25.37
CA ALA A 49 12.74 8.69 25.70
C ALA A 49 11.40 9.04 25.06
N GLU A 50 10.53 9.70 25.81
CA GLU A 50 9.32 10.30 25.28
C GLU A 50 9.66 11.41 24.28
N ILE A 51 8.92 11.46 23.20
CA ILE A 51 8.95 12.55 22.21
C ILE A 51 7.55 13.05 21.92
N THR A 52 7.42 14.26 21.43
CA THR A 52 6.16 14.79 20.88
C THR A 52 6.21 14.68 19.37
N VAL A 53 5.19 14.04 18.78
CA VAL A 53 4.99 13.99 17.33
C VAL A 53 3.75 14.79 16.96
N THR A 54 3.73 15.34 15.73
CA THR A 54 2.52 15.93 15.15
C THR A 54 1.87 14.87 14.28
N ASP A 55 0.63 14.49 14.56
CA ASP A 55 -0.10 13.53 13.74
C ASP A 55 -0.63 14.17 12.44
N MET A 56 -1.27 13.37 11.58
CA MET A 56 -1.64 13.82 10.23
C MET A 56 -2.87 14.76 10.21
N ILE A 57 -3.51 15.01 11.35
CA ILE A 57 -4.55 16.02 11.51
C ILE A 57 -4.10 17.22 12.36
N GLY A 58 -2.79 17.30 12.69
CA GLY A 58 -2.14 18.43 13.33
C GLY A 58 -2.17 18.41 14.85
N ARG A 59 -2.51 17.28 15.50
CA ARG A 59 -2.47 17.13 16.95
C ARG A 59 -1.03 16.84 17.40
N GLU A 60 -0.64 17.45 18.51
CA GLU A 60 0.63 17.11 19.18
C GLU A 60 0.37 15.97 20.18
N VAL A 61 1.02 14.83 19.97
CA VAL A 61 0.85 13.63 20.79
C VAL A 61 2.19 13.17 21.33
N THR A 62 2.26 12.91 22.64
CA THR A 62 3.44 12.35 23.28
C THR A 62 3.49 10.84 23.08
N VAL A 63 4.61 10.33 22.60
CA VAL A 63 4.84 8.92 22.31
C VAL A 63 6.20 8.48 22.82
N THR A 64 6.36 7.18 23.06
CA THR A 64 7.64 6.55 23.43
C THR A 64 8.05 5.58 22.32
N PRO A 65 8.84 6.02 21.32
CA PRO A 65 9.19 5.22 20.17
C PRO A 65 9.73 3.84 20.50
N GLY A 66 9.30 2.83 19.76
CA GLY A 66 9.77 1.45 19.89
C GLY A 66 9.34 0.71 21.16
N SER A 67 8.60 1.36 22.09
CA SER A 67 8.23 0.76 23.39
C SER A 67 6.93 -0.06 23.35
N TYR A 68 6.08 0.17 22.35
CA TYR A 68 4.72 -0.38 22.27
C TYR A 68 4.68 -1.90 22.08
N LYS A 69 3.75 -2.56 22.80
CA LYS A 69 3.56 -4.02 22.82
C LYS A 69 2.16 -4.46 22.42
N SER A 70 1.18 -3.54 22.48
CA SER A 70 -0.20 -3.79 22.13
C SER A 70 -0.76 -2.64 21.31
N VAL A 71 -0.90 -2.84 20.01
CA VAL A 71 -1.37 -1.84 19.05
C VAL A 71 -2.79 -2.17 18.64
N VAL A 72 -3.67 -1.19 18.63
CA VAL A 72 -5.00 -1.30 18.06
C VAL A 72 -5.12 -0.30 16.91
N CYS A 73 -5.65 -0.76 15.77
CA CYS A 73 -5.90 0.07 14.59
C CYS A 73 -7.41 0.20 14.38
N ILE A 74 -7.90 1.43 14.19
CA ILE A 74 -9.33 1.73 14.02
C ILE A 74 -9.59 2.64 12.82
N GLY A 75 -10.72 2.43 12.19
CA GLY A 75 -11.12 3.19 11.01
C GLY A 75 -10.57 2.65 9.70
N ALA A 76 -11.20 3.11 8.62
CA ALA A 76 -10.93 2.58 7.29
C ALA A 76 -9.51 2.92 6.81
N GLY A 77 -8.60 1.95 6.75
CA GLY A 77 -7.24 2.11 6.27
C GLY A 77 -6.15 2.10 7.34
N ALA A 78 -6.47 2.34 8.62
CA ALA A 78 -5.46 2.36 9.69
C ALA A 78 -4.67 1.05 9.80
N LEU A 79 -5.36 -0.09 9.89
CA LEU A 79 -4.72 -1.40 9.96
C LEU A 79 -3.90 -1.71 8.69
N ARG A 80 -4.39 -1.30 7.53
CA ARG A 80 -3.66 -1.45 6.26
C ARG A 80 -2.34 -0.68 6.29
N MET A 81 -2.37 0.62 6.61
CA MET A 81 -1.17 1.45 6.68
C MET A 81 -0.21 0.99 7.77
N TYR A 82 -0.72 0.60 8.93
CA TYR A 82 0.09 -0.01 9.98
C TYR A 82 0.79 -1.28 9.48
N SER A 83 0.09 -2.14 8.74
CA SER A 83 0.65 -3.40 8.22
C SER A 83 1.84 -3.19 7.27
N TYR A 84 1.97 -2.03 6.64
CA TYR A 84 3.11 -1.72 5.78
C TYR A 84 4.39 -1.46 6.58
N ILE A 85 4.29 -0.81 7.73
CA ILE A 85 5.45 -0.35 8.52
C ILE A 85 5.58 -1.13 9.83
N GLY A 86 4.50 -1.28 10.58
CA GLY A 86 4.46 -1.88 11.89
C GLY A 86 4.79 -3.38 11.93
N ASP A 87 4.66 -3.94 13.09
CA ASP A 87 4.77 -5.37 13.34
C ASP A 87 3.40 -5.92 13.71
N VAL A 88 2.80 -6.69 12.80
CA VAL A 88 1.44 -7.22 13.02
C VAL A 88 1.36 -8.19 14.22
N SER A 89 2.48 -8.70 14.71
CA SER A 89 2.52 -9.50 15.94
C SER A 89 2.29 -8.67 17.22
N LEU A 90 2.35 -7.35 17.14
CA LEU A 90 2.06 -6.43 18.24
C LEU A 90 0.58 -6.02 18.29
N LEU A 91 -0.26 -6.48 17.35
CA LEU A 91 -1.69 -6.15 17.38
C LEU A 91 -2.36 -6.77 18.61
N GLY A 92 -3.03 -5.94 19.41
CA GLY A 92 -3.81 -6.35 20.56
C GLY A 92 -5.28 -6.65 20.23
N GLY A 93 -5.76 -6.16 19.09
CA GLY A 93 -7.13 -6.34 18.61
C GLY A 93 -7.28 -5.93 17.16
N VAL A 94 -8.38 -6.34 16.53
CA VAL A 94 -8.72 -6.04 15.13
C VAL A 94 -10.20 -5.72 14.99
N GLU A 95 -10.56 -4.85 14.07
CA GLU A 95 -11.96 -4.60 13.74
C GLU A 95 -12.58 -5.84 13.08
N ASP A 96 -13.86 -6.12 13.40
CA ASP A 96 -14.56 -7.34 12.94
C ASP A 96 -14.57 -7.48 11.41
N ILE A 97 -14.61 -6.38 10.67
CA ILE A 97 -14.55 -6.37 9.20
C ILE A 97 -13.27 -7.03 8.66
N ASP A 98 -12.19 -6.99 9.40
CA ASP A 98 -10.89 -7.55 9.01
C ASP A 98 -10.64 -8.98 9.53
N ASN A 99 -11.45 -9.43 10.50
CA ASN A 99 -11.45 -10.82 10.94
C ASN A 99 -12.44 -11.66 10.13
N THR A 100 -11.99 -12.25 9.03
CA THR A 100 -12.85 -12.95 8.07
C THR A 100 -13.47 -14.26 8.60
N THR A 101 -13.11 -14.69 9.80
CA THR A 101 -13.69 -15.91 10.44
C THR A 101 -14.97 -15.63 11.24
N LEU A 102 -15.25 -14.37 11.61
CA LEU A 102 -16.44 -14.02 12.34
C LEU A 102 -17.69 -14.08 11.46
N GLU A 103 -18.78 -14.66 11.97
CA GLU A 103 -20.04 -14.77 11.24
C GLU A 103 -20.79 -13.43 11.17
N ASP A 104 -20.84 -12.71 12.28
CA ASP A 104 -21.61 -11.46 12.45
C ASP A 104 -20.73 -10.22 12.21
N ARG A 105 -20.10 -10.12 11.04
CA ARG A 105 -19.26 -9.00 10.63
C ARG A 105 -19.73 -8.37 9.33
N PRO A 106 -19.29 -7.15 9.00
CA PRO A 106 -19.49 -6.61 7.66
C PRO A 106 -18.80 -7.47 6.60
N LYS A 107 -19.55 -7.97 5.59
CA LYS A 107 -19.06 -8.89 4.54
C LYS A 107 -18.98 -8.26 3.16
N MET A 108 -19.20 -6.96 3.06
CA MET A 108 -19.33 -6.26 1.77
C MET A 108 -18.07 -6.31 0.90
N PHE A 109 -16.90 -6.57 1.49
CA PHE A 109 -15.63 -6.65 0.78
C PHE A 109 -15.07 -8.07 0.64
N ASP A 110 -15.80 -9.12 1.01
CA ASP A 110 -15.28 -10.50 0.99
C ASP A 110 -14.87 -11.00 -0.39
N ALA A 111 -15.53 -10.51 -1.42
CA ALA A 111 -15.19 -10.87 -2.79
C ALA A 111 -14.01 -10.05 -3.36
N VAL A 112 -13.64 -8.94 -2.72
CA VAL A 112 -12.64 -7.99 -3.21
C VAL A 112 -11.30 -8.25 -2.52
N ALA A 113 -10.23 -8.23 -3.28
CA ALA A 113 -8.88 -8.36 -2.72
C ALA A 113 -8.60 -7.20 -1.74
N ARG A 114 -8.22 -7.57 -0.51
CA ARG A 114 -7.62 -6.68 0.48
C ARG A 114 -6.25 -7.24 0.81
N PRO A 115 -5.17 -6.79 0.15
CA PRO A 115 -3.88 -7.45 0.22
C PRO A 115 -3.32 -7.62 1.63
N TYR A 116 -3.53 -6.64 2.54
CA TYR A 116 -3.12 -6.77 3.94
C TYR A 116 -3.85 -7.91 4.67
N VAL A 117 -5.14 -8.15 4.37
CA VAL A 117 -5.90 -9.29 4.91
C VAL A 117 -5.40 -10.61 4.29
N LEU A 118 -5.08 -10.61 2.99
CA LEU A 118 -4.51 -11.79 2.32
C LEU A 118 -3.12 -12.14 2.84
N ALA A 119 -2.37 -11.12 3.32
CA ALA A 119 -1.03 -11.30 3.88
C ALA A 119 -1.07 -11.79 5.34
N PHE A 120 -1.94 -11.21 6.16
CA PHE A 120 -1.89 -11.33 7.62
C PHE A 120 -3.19 -11.85 8.25
N GLY A 121 -4.15 -12.31 7.45
CA GLY A 121 -5.44 -12.80 7.95
C GLY A 121 -5.31 -13.86 9.04
N ASP A 122 -4.34 -14.77 8.95
CA ASP A 122 -4.10 -15.79 9.98
C ASP A 122 -3.79 -15.18 11.36
N VAL A 123 -3.13 -14.01 11.40
CA VAL A 123 -2.91 -13.26 12.64
C VAL A 123 -4.22 -12.62 13.09
N PHE A 124 -4.92 -11.93 12.18
CA PHE A 124 -6.15 -11.21 12.48
C PHE A 124 -7.25 -12.13 13.03
N HIS A 125 -7.32 -13.36 12.55
CA HIS A 125 -8.30 -14.37 13.00
C HIS A 125 -8.14 -14.77 14.47
N THR A 126 -6.98 -14.55 15.07
CA THR A 126 -6.69 -14.91 16.46
C THR A 126 -6.93 -13.78 17.45
N LEU A 127 -7.16 -12.56 16.95
CA LEU A 127 -7.24 -11.37 17.77
C LEU A 127 -8.67 -11.07 18.25
N PRO A 128 -8.83 -10.46 19.44
CA PRO A 128 -10.14 -10.00 19.91
C PRO A 128 -10.67 -8.84 19.05
N SER A 129 -11.98 -8.64 19.06
CA SER A 129 -12.64 -7.50 18.44
C SER A 129 -12.32 -6.20 19.17
N CYS A 130 -11.84 -5.20 18.43
CA CYS A 130 -11.70 -3.83 18.95
C CYS A 130 -12.84 -2.89 18.46
N GLY A 131 -13.78 -3.41 17.65
CA GLY A 131 -14.90 -2.69 17.08
C GLY A 131 -15.45 -3.41 15.87
N VAL A 132 -16.61 -3.00 15.38
CA VAL A 132 -17.22 -3.59 14.19
C VAL A 132 -16.44 -3.22 12.92
N GLY A 133 -16.00 -1.98 12.83
CA GLY A 133 -15.36 -1.47 11.62
C GLY A 133 -16.33 -1.36 10.43
N GLY A 134 -15.76 -1.05 9.26
CA GLY A 134 -16.54 -0.92 8.04
C GLY A 134 -17.06 0.50 7.79
N PRO A 135 -17.64 0.76 6.61
CA PRO A 135 -18.06 2.10 6.21
C PRO A 135 -19.16 2.71 7.07
N GLN A 136 -19.88 1.90 7.84
CA GLN A 136 -20.94 2.35 8.74
C GLN A 136 -20.43 2.71 10.15
N ALA A 137 -19.25 2.26 10.52
CA ALA A 137 -18.61 2.56 11.80
C ALA A 137 -17.91 3.93 11.68
N GLN A 138 -18.60 4.99 12.05
CA GLN A 138 -18.08 6.36 11.98
C GLN A 138 -17.52 6.86 13.31
N THR A 139 -17.48 6.00 14.33
CA THR A 139 -17.00 6.33 15.67
C THR A 139 -16.32 5.10 16.28
N ALA A 140 -15.27 5.37 17.04
CA ALA A 140 -14.55 4.35 17.80
C ALA A 140 -15.43 3.74 18.90
N GLU A 141 -15.27 2.44 19.13
CA GLU A 141 -15.95 1.71 20.22
C GLU A 141 -14.98 1.59 21.42
N ALA A 142 -14.84 2.68 22.20
CA ALA A 142 -13.81 2.81 23.22
C ALA A 142 -13.78 1.65 24.25
N GLU A 143 -14.92 1.09 24.64
CA GLU A 143 -14.97 -0.05 25.58
C GLU A 143 -14.35 -1.32 24.96
N LYS A 144 -14.59 -1.58 23.67
CA LYS A 144 -13.99 -2.71 22.96
C LYS A 144 -12.49 -2.49 22.77
N ILE A 145 -12.07 -1.28 22.42
CA ILE A 145 -10.67 -0.92 22.32
C ILE A 145 -9.95 -1.16 23.65
N LEU A 146 -10.51 -0.67 24.76
CA LEU A 146 -9.95 -0.89 26.11
C LEU A 146 -9.88 -2.38 26.46
N SER A 147 -10.83 -3.20 26.02
CA SER A 147 -10.78 -4.66 26.26
C SER A 147 -9.61 -5.36 25.58
N CYS A 148 -9.06 -4.76 24.54
CA CYS A 148 -7.84 -5.23 23.84
C CYS A 148 -6.55 -4.79 24.55
N ALA A 149 -6.64 -4.02 25.64
CA ALA A 149 -5.54 -3.48 26.44
C ALA A 149 -4.42 -2.84 25.57
N PRO A 150 -4.73 -1.87 24.68
CA PRO A 150 -3.73 -1.22 23.86
C PRO A 150 -2.81 -0.33 24.71
N ASP A 151 -1.58 -0.16 24.25
CA ASP A 151 -0.67 0.87 24.76
C ASP A 151 -0.50 2.02 23.73
N ILE A 152 -1.03 1.85 22.53
CA ILE A 152 -1.20 2.88 21.50
C ILE A 152 -2.36 2.52 20.56
N VAL A 153 -3.06 3.54 20.04
CA VAL A 153 -4.10 3.39 19.02
C VAL A 153 -3.68 4.15 17.76
N ILE A 154 -3.80 3.50 16.60
CA ILE A 154 -3.63 4.09 15.28
C ILE A 154 -5.01 4.28 14.67
N SER A 155 -5.36 5.50 14.29
CA SER A 155 -6.68 5.91 13.83
C SER A 155 -6.64 6.46 12.40
N GLU A 156 -7.76 6.39 11.70
CA GLU A 156 -8.05 7.06 10.42
C GLU A 156 -9.28 7.97 10.51
N TYR A 157 -9.71 8.33 11.71
CA TYR A 157 -10.78 9.30 11.88
C TYR A 157 -10.22 10.73 11.89
N GLU A 158 -10.51 11.48 10.83
CA GLU A 158 -9.96 12.85 10.62
C GLU A 158 -10.78 13.93 11.37
N ASP A 159 -11.00 13.73 12.68
CA ASP A 159 -11.78 14.65 13.53
C ASP A 159 -11.03 14.91 14.85
N VAL A 160 -10.38 16.08 14.93
CA VAL A 160 -9.51 16.45 16.06
C VAL A 160 -10.23 16.32 17.40
N GLU A 161 -11.49 16.82 17.51
CA GLU A 161 -12.22 16.83 18.79
C GLU A 161 -12.55 15.39 19.23
N LYS A 162 -12.91 14.51 18.30
CA LYS A 162 -13.22 13.12 18.60
C LYS A 162 -11.97 12.33 18.97
N GLU A 163 -10.85 12.56 18.28
CA GLU A 163 -9.60 11.88 18.56
C GLU A 163 -8.98 12.32 19.90
N ASP A 164 -9.12 13.61 20.28
CA ASP A 164 -8.72 14.10 21.60
C ASP A 164 -9.57 13.47 22.72
N ALA A 165 -10.90 13.43 22.52
CA ALA A 165 -11.81 12.80 23.47
C ALA A 165 -11.57 11.29 23.62
N LEU A 166 -11.26 10.60 22.49
CA LEU A 166 -10.91 9.19 22.50
C LEU A 166 -9.60 8.95 23.27
N GLN A 167 -8.58 9.75 23.01
CA GLN A 167 -7.29 9.66 23.72
C GLN A 167 -7.45 9.87 25.23
N GLU A 168 -8.26 10.86 25.65
CA GLU A 168 -8.56 11.09 27.06
C GLU A 168 -9.30 9.90 27.68
N GLN A 169 -10.30 9.33 26.97
CA GLN A 169 -11.07 8.19 27.44
C GLN A 169 -10.23 6.91 27.55
N LEU A 170 -9.32 6.66 26.61
CA LEU A 170 -8.48 5.46 26.60
C LEU A 170 -7.29 5.58 27.54
N GLY A 171 -6.78 6.80 27.79
CA GLY A 171 -5.58 7.05 28.59
C GLY A 171 -4.28 6.58 27.92
N VAL A 172 -4.29 6.34 26.61
CA VAL A 172 -3.13 5.96 25.80
C VAL A 172 -3.03 6.86 24.57
N PRO A 173 -1.84 7.02 23.94
CA PRO A 173 -1.70 7.81 22.72
C PRO A 173 -2.63 7.31 21.60
N VAL A 174 -3.30 8.25 20.94
CA VAL A 174 -4.07 8.02 19.72
C VAL A 174 -3.43 8.83 18.60
N ILE A 175 -3.01 8.16 17.55
CA ILE A 175 -2.30 8.76 16.40
C ILE A 175 -3.17 8.63 15.17
N THR A 176 -3.49 9.75 14.55
CA THR A 176 -4.30 9.77 13.33
C THR A 176 -3.41 9.79 12.09
N LEU A 177 -3.64 8.83 11.19
CA LEU A 177 -3.02 8.75 9.87
C LEU A 177 -3.91 9.41 8.81
N LYS A 178 -3.33 9.66 7.65
CA LYS A 178 -4.03 10.22 6.50
C LYS A 178 -3.35 9.81 5.19
N ALA A 179 -4.15 9.50 4.17
CA ALA A 179 -3.60 9.15 2.86
C ALA A 179 -3.61 10.31 1.86
N GLY A 180 -4.55 11.25 2.01
CA GLY A 180 -4.73 12.35 1.08
C GLY A 180 -5.44 11.98 -0.23
N PRO A 181 -5.81 12.98 -1.05
CA PRO A 181 -6.66 12.77 -2.24
C PRO A 181 -5.97 12.05 -3.41
N LYS A 182 -4.63 11.97 -3.41
CA LYS A 182 -3.87 11.24 -4.43
C LYS A 182 -3.48 9.83 -3.98
N GLY A 183 -4.01 9.36 -2.83
CA GLY A 183 -3.74 8.03 -2.30
C GLY A 183 -2.25 7.74 -2.14
N VAL A 184 -1.76 6.64 -2.71
CA VAL A 184 -0.34 6.22 -2.61
C VAL A 184 0.66 7.25 -3.14
N PHE A 185 0.23 8.17 -4.01
CA PHE A 185 1.07 9.22 -4.59
C PHE A 185 0.96 10.56 -3.86
N ASP A 186 0.28 10.61 -2.72
CA ASP A 186 0.11 11.82 -1.93
C ASP A 186 1.22 11.99 -0.89
N ASP A 187 1.57 13.25 -0.60
CA ASP A 187 2.53 13.56 0.46
C ASP A 187 1.98 13.16 1.84
N ALA A 188 0.65 13.17 2.03
CA ALA A 188 0.02 12.72 3.27
C ALA A 188 0.23 11.22 3.51
N PHE A 189 0.16 10.38 2.46
CA PHE A 189 0.54 8.97 2.58
C PHE A 189 2.00 8.81 3.01
N SER A 190 2.92 9.53 2.35
CA SER A 190 4.34 9.50 2.69
C SER A 190 4.60 9.98 4.12
N GLY A 191 3.87 11.03 4.56
CA GLY A 191 3.91 11.55 5.94
C GLY A 191 3.42 10.52 6.95
N SER A 192 2.32 9.82 6.68
CA SER A 192 1.80 8.74 7.53
C SER A 192 2.78 7.57 7.66
N MET A 193 3.46 7.19 6.56
CA MET A 193 4.50 6.16 6.61
C MET A 193 5.69 6.61 7.48
N ALA A 194 6.15 7.86 7.31
CA ALA A 194 7.24 8.41 8.10
C ALA A 194 6.88 8.50 9.60
N LEU A 195 5.66 8.93 9.92
CA LEU A 195 5.15 8.99 11.29
C LEU A 195 5.10 7.60 11.94
N LEU A 196 4.58 6.60 11.23
CA LEU A 196 4.63 5.20 11.71
C LEU A 196 6.07 4.72 11.89
N GLY A 197 6.97 5.06 10.97
CA GLY A 197 8.40 4.76 11.09
C GLY A 197 8.97 5.30 12.39
N GLN A 198 8.73 6.57 12.69
CA GLN A 198 9.22 7.24 13.90
C GLN A 198 8.64 6.64 15.18
N ILE A 199 7.33 6.32 15.22
CA ILE A 199 6.66 5.77 16.40
C ILE A 199 7.12 4.34 16.72
N PHE A 200 7.34 3.54 15.68
CA PHE A 200 7.66 2.11 15.84
C PHE A 200 9.14 1.78 15.65
N ASP A 201 10.03 2.80 15.63
CA ASP A 201 11.49 2.63 15.43
C ASP A 201 11.81 1.87 14.12
N ARG A 202 11.11 2.28 13.02
CA ARG A 202 11.16 1.65 11.70
C ARG A 202 11.31 2.64 10.55
N GLU A 203 12.02 3.76 10.79
CA GLU A 203 12.18 4.85 9.82
C GLU A 203 12.80 4.36 8.52
N GLN A 204 13.77 3.45 8.60
CA GLN A 204 14.41 2.89 7.40
C GLN A 204 13.40 2.11 6.53
N LYS A 205 12.48 1.34 7.15
CA LYS A 205 11.43 0.62 6.43
C LYS A 205 10.46 1.58 5.76
N ALA A 206 10.04 2.61 6.51
CA ALA A 206 9.14 3.65 6.02
C ALA A 206 9.76 4.40 4.83
N GLN A 207 11.01 4.84 4.96
CA GLN A 207 11.74 5.53 3.88
C GLN A 207 11.91 4.64 2.65
N THR A 208 12.26 3.36 2.84
CA THR A 208 12.40 2.40 1.73
C THR A 208 11.10 2.24 0.96
N LEU A 209 9.94 2.16 1.64
CA LEU A 209 8.64 2.07 0.99
C LEU A 209 8.29 3.35 0.24
N VAL A 210 8.51 4.51 0.86
CA VAL A 210 8.24 5.82 0.23
C VAL A 210 9.11 6.02 -1.01
N ASP A 211 10.40 5.68 -0.94
CA ASP A 211 11.32 5.78 -2.07
C ASP A 211 10.94 4.81 -3.19
N PHE A 212 10.50 3.60 -2.84
CA PHE A 212 9.99 2.63 -3.80
C PHE A 212 8.79 3.22 -4.57
N VAL A 213 7.76 3.72 -3.88
CA VAL A 213 6.59 4.32 -4.53
C VAL A 213 6.99 5.48 -5.44
N LYS A 214 7.88 6.37 -4.98
CA LYS A 214 8.36 7.50 -5.78
C LYS A 214 9.12 7.03 -7.02
N SER A 215 9.94 5.99 -6.90
CA SER A 215 10.70 5.43 -8.04
C SER A 215 9.76 4.81 -9.08
N GLU A 216 8.74 4.07 -8.64
CA GLU A 216 7.75 3.48 -9.53
C GLU A 216 6.97 4.55 -10.30
N ALA A 217 6.49 5.59 -9.61
CA ALA A 217 5.80 6.71 -10.25
C ALA A 217 6.70 7.45 -11.26
N ALA A 218 7.96 7.69 -10.89
CA ALA A 218 8.94 8.35 -11.74
C ALA A 218 9.27 7.49 -12.98
N GLU A 219 9.39 6.19 -12.85
CA GLU A 219 9.63 5.28 -13.95
C GLU A 219 8.47 5.30 -14.95
N ILE A 220 7.21 5.13 -14.48
CA ILE A 220 6.02 5.21 -15.33
C ILE A 220 6.00 6.54 -16.08
N SER A 221 6.14 7.65 -15.36
CA SER A 221 6.08 8.99 -15.94
C SER A 221 7.21 9.22 -16.96
N SER A 222 8.42 8.74 -16.69
CA SER A 222 9.56 8.92 -17.59
C SER A 222 9.39 8.20 -18.94
N ARG A 223 8.77 7.02 -18.93
CA ARG A 223 8.49 6.23 -20.13
C ARG A 223 7.46 6.89 -21.06
N THR A 224 6.55 7.70 -20.50
CA THR A 224 5.44 8.34 -21.21
C THR A 224 5.65 9.84 -21.48
N ALA A 225 6.63 10.47 -20.86
CA ALA A 225 6.87 11.93 -20.87
C ALA A 225 7.04 12.55 -22.29
N LYS A 226 7.49 11.75 -23.26
CA LYS A 226 7.75 12.23 -24.62
C LYS A 226 6.58 11.98 -25.61
N ILE A 227 5.50 11.37 -25.14
CA ILE A 227 4.33 11.11 -25.98
C ILE A 227 3.59 12.44 -26.18
N ALA A 228 3.46 12.87 -27.42
CA ALA A 228 2.77 14.12 -27.74
C ALA A 228 1.26 14.00 -27.48
N ASP A 229 0.60 15.10 -27.10
CA ASP A 229 -0.82 15.08 -26.75
C ASP A 229 -1.73 14.58 -27.91
N GLY A 230 -1.31 14.84 -29.15
CA GLY A 230 -2.04 14.38 -30.35
C GLY A 230 -1.96 12.87 -30.56
N ASP A 231 -0.97 12.21 -29.98
CA ASP A 231 -0.72 10.76 -30.12
C ASP A 231 -1.33 9.94 -28.96
N LYS A 232 -1.87 10.64 -27.95
CA LYS A 232 -2.47 9.97 -26.78
C LYS A 232 -3.89 9.50 -27.10
N PRO A 233 -4.20 8.20 -26.92
CA PRO A 233 -5.59 7.76 -26.97
C PRO A 233 -6.38 8.38 -25.83
N SER A 234 -7.67 8.67 -26.08
CA SER A 234 -8.59 9.18 -25.07
C SER A 234 -9.16 8.03 -24.26
N VAL A 235 -9.03 8.08 -22.94
CA VAL A 235 -9.39 6.98 -22.04
C VAL A 235 -10.51 7.39 -21.11
N TYR A 236 -11.49 6.49 -20.93
CA TYR A 236 -12.53 6.59 -19.90
C TYR A 236 -12.26 5.58 -18.79
N VAL A 237 -12.23 6.02 -17.54
CA VAL A 237 -12.23 5.12 -16.38
C VAL A 237 -13.66 4.91 -15.91
N CYS A 238 -14.09 3.65 -15.87
CA CYS A 238 -15.48 3.22 -15.73
C CYS A 238 -15.68 2.50 -14.40
N GLY A 239 -16.65 2.94 -13.61
CA GLY A 239 -17.10 2.17 -12.46
C GLY A 239 -16.27 2.32 -11.21
N LEU A 240 -15.54 3.43 -11.04
CA LEU A 240 -14.73 3.65 -9.84
C LEU A 240 -15.57 3.59 -8.56
N GLY A 241 -15.08 2.87 -7.55
CA GLY A 241 -15.72 2.76 -6.25
C GLY A 241 -15.40 3.94 -5.34
N ASN A 242 -16.45 4.60 -4.79
CA ASN A 242 -16.34 5.53 -3.68
C ASN A 242 -17.58 5.36 -2.81
N TRP A 243 -17.40 4.87 -1.57
CA TRP A 243 -18.52 4.41 -0.72
C TRP A 243 -19.42 3.36 -1.41
N GLY A 244 -18.82 2.58 -2.31
CA GLY A 244 -19.47 1.66 -3.23
C GLY A 244 -19.46 2.19 -4.66
N THR A 245 -19.77 1.30 -5.59
CA THR A 245 -19.94 1.61 -7.01
C THR A 245 -21.40 1.36 -7.39
N THR A 246 -22.02 2.32 -8.07
CA THR A 246 -23.42 2.17 -8.51
C THR A 246 -23.50 1.56 -9.90
N ASN A 247 -22.75 2.08 -10.88
CA ASN A 247 -22.81 1.67 -12.27
C ASN A 247 -21.58 2.16 -13.07
N HIS A 248 -21.65 2.07 -14.38
CA HIS A 248 -20.63 2.48 -15.35
C HIS A 248 -20.39 4.00 -15.43
N LEU A 249 -21.27 4.83 -14.85
CA LEU A 249 -21.16 6.29 -14.85
C LEU A 249 -20.25 6.82 -13.74
N MET A 250 -19.92 5.98 -12.74
CA MET A 250 -18.97 6.35 -11.69
C MET A 250 -17.54 6.45 -12.26
N THR A 251 -16.93 7.62 -12.12
CA THR A 251 -15.67 7.96 -12.78
C THR A 251 -14.92 9.06 -12.03
N ALA A 252 -13.78 9.51 -12.55
CA ALA A 252 -13.04 10.67 -12.03
C ALA A 252 -12.37 11.43 -13.17
N GLU A 253 -12.51 12.76 -13.19
CA GLU A 253 -11.73 13.60 -14.11
C GLU A 253 -10.24 13.59 -13.75
N ASN A 254 -9.93 13.73 -12.46
CA ASN A 254 -8.59 13.77 -11.94
C ASN A 254 -8.13 12.40 -11.40
N TYR A 255 -8.33 11.32 -12.20
CA TYR A 255 -7.86 9.99 -11.81
C TYR A 255 -6.33 9.96 -11.74
N VAL A 256 -5.79 9.73 -10.55
CA VAL A 256 -4.36 9.90 -10.28
C VAL A 256 -3.48 8.97 -11.11
N SER A 257 -3.93 7.71 -11.31
CA SER A 257 -3.24 6.76 -12.17
C SER A 257 -3.08 7.26 -13.61
N PHE A 258 -4.10 7.99 -14.13
CA PHE A 258 -4.00 8.61 -15.44
C PHE A 258 -2.99 9.77 -15.45
N GLN A 259 -2.94 10.57 -14.38
CA GLN A 259 -1.97 11.66 -14.28
C GLN A 259 -0.54 11.14 -14.25
N VAL A 260 -0.24 10.13 -13.42
CA VAL A 260 1.08 9.51 -13.30
C VAL A 260 1.50 8.84 -14.61
N ALA A 261 0.58 8.15 -15.29
CA ALA A 261 0.83 7.47 -16.56
C ALA A 261 0.75 8.41 -17.79
N ASN A 262 0.52 9.73 -17.61
CA ASN A 262 0.38 10.71 -18.69
C ASN A 262 -0.74 10.35 -19.69
N VAL A 263 -1.84 9.80 -19.20
CA VAL A 263 -2.99 9.36 -19.99
C VAL A 263 -3.95 10.52 -20.22
N LYS A 264 -4.50 10.63 -21.44
CA LYS A 264 -5.52 11.60 -21.78
C LYS A 264 -6.88 11.12 -21.30
N ASN A 265 -7.38 11.71 -20.21
CA ASN A 265 -8.73 11.44 -19.74
C ASN A 265 -9.76 12.13 -20.67
N VAL A 266 -10.74 11.36 -21.18
CA VAL A 266 -11.79 11.87 -22.05
C VAL A 266 -12.68 12.92 -21.35
N LEU A 267 -12.67 12.93 -19.99
CA LEU A 267 -13.42 13.87 -19.14
C LEU A 267 -12.63 15.15 -18.78
N SER A 268 -11.43 15.35 -19.31
CA SER A 268 -10.63 16.53 -18.99
C SER A 268 -11.39 17.84 -19.30
N GLY A 269 -11.49 18.73 -18.30
CA GLY A 269 -12.19 20.01 -18.41
C GLY A 269 -13.68 19.96 -18.09
N THR A 270 -14.20 18.84 -17.57
CA THR A 270 -15.63 18.71 -17.18
C THR A 270 -15.92 19.29 -15.78
N GLY A 271 -14.91 19.48 -14.94
CA GLY A 271 -15.05 20.05 -13.58
C GLY A 271 -15.53 19.08 -12.51
N ILE A 272 -15.49 17.76 -12.79
CA ILE A 272 -15.88 16.72 -11.82
C ILE A 272 -14.86 16.68 -10.67
N GLN A 273 -15.33 16.83 -9.46
CA GLN A 273 -14.49 16.78 -8.25
C GLN A 273 -14.45 15.34 -7.68
N GLY A 274 -13.23 14.80 -7.53
CA GLY A 274 -13.04 13.46 -6.95
C GLY A 274 -13.64 12.33 -7.80
N ILE A 275 -14.06 11.26 -7.13
CA ILE A 275 -14.81 10.16 -7.75
C ILE A 275 -16.30 10.45 -7.61
N GLY A 276 -17.01 10.44 -8.72
CA GLY A 276 -18.45 10.70 -8.76
C GLY A 276 -19.09 10.24 -10.05
N PRO A 277 -20.45 10.26 -10.12
CA PRO A 277 -21.17 9.93 -11.33
C PRO A 277 -21.12 11.06 -12.34
N ILE A 278 -21.10 10.71 -13.63
CA ILE A 278 -21.48 11.61 -14.72
C ILE A 278 -22.95 11.34 -15.09
N GLU A 279 -23.55 12.33 -15.78
CA GLU A 279 -24.90 12.12 -16.35
C GLU A 279 -24.84 11.16 -17.57
N ALA A 280 -25.93 10.42 -17.78
CA ALA A 280 -26.02 9.46 -18.89
C ALA A 280 -25.82 10.13 -20.27
N GLU A 281 -26.34 11.34 -20.45
CA GLU A 281 -26.15 12.15 -21.65
C GLU A 281 -24.66 12.48 -21.88
N LYS A 282 -23.90 12.74 -20.78
CA LYS A 282 -22.46 12.98 -20.89
C LYS A 282 -21.72 11.75 -21.32
N PHE A 283 -22.08 10.57 -20.82
CA PHE A 283 -21.50 9.30 -21.27
C PHE A 283 -21.72 9.08 -22.78
N VAL A 284 -22.94 9.36 -23.27
CA VAL A 284 -23.25 9.30 -24.73
C VAL A 284 -22.41 10.31 -25.51
N GLU A 285 -22.29 11.56 -25.03
CA GLU A 285 -21.50 12.62 -25.67
C GLU A 285 -20.03 12.25 -25.88
N ILE A 286 -19.40 11.67 -24.84
CA ILE A 286 -17.98 11.29 -24.90
C ILE A 286 -17.74 9.94 -25.60
N GLY A 287 -18.80 9.18 -25.86
CA GLY A 287 -18.70 7.80 -26.34
C GLY A 287 -17.87 7.63 -27.61
N ASP A 288 -18.12 8.43 -28.65
CA ASP A 288 -17.36 8.36 -29.90
C ASP A 288 -15.90 8.83 -29.78
N SER A 289 -15.58 9.60 -28.73
CA SER A 289 -14.22 10.09 -28.43
C SER A 289 -13.44 9.15 -27.51
N THR A 290 -14.07 8.12 -26.94
CA THR A 290 -13.45 7.18 -26.04
C THR A 290 -12.75 6.07 -26.82
N ASP A 291 -11.42 6.11 -26.90
CA ASP A 291 -10.61 5.11 -27.59
C ASP A 291 -10.42 3.83 -26.76
N ILE A 292 -10.24 3.98 -25.44
CA ILE A 292 -10.01 2.89 -24.48
C ILE A 292 -10.93 3.09 -23.27
N MET A 293 -11.51 2.01 -22.76
CA MET A 293 -12.23 1.98 -21.48
C MET A 293 -11.47 1.12 -20.47
N ILE A 294 -11.15 1.68 -19.30
CA ILE A 294 -10.61 0.96 -18.14
C ILE A 294 -11.77 0.78 -17.17
N MET A 295 -12.16 -0.45 -16.90
CA MET A 295 -13.27 -0.79 -16.01
C MET A 295 -12.73 -1.28 -14.66
N ASP A 296 -13.19 -0.68 -13.57
CA ASP A 296 -12.89 -1.15 -12.20
C ASP A 296 -13.66 -2.47 -11.94
N ALA A 297 -12.94 -3.49 -11.52
CA ALA A 297 -13.49 -4.82 -11.28
C ALA A 297 -14.60 -4.82 -10.20
N ALA A 298 -14.60 -3.89 -9.25
CA ALA A 298 -15.67 -3.76 -8.25
C ALA A 298 -17.03 -3.40 -8.87
N ALA A 299 -17.03 -2.74 -10.02
CA ALA A 299 -18.26 -2.31 -10.71
C ALA A 299 -18.97 -3.45 -11.44
N VAL A 300 -18.26 -4.50 -11.83
CA VAL A 300 -18.77 -5.58 -12.69
C VAL A 300 -20.08 -6.18 -12.16
N LYS A 301 -20.15 -6.42 -10.83
CA LYS A 301 -21.34 -6.98 -10.18
C LYS A 301 -22.59 -6.09 -10.33
N ASN A 302 -22.40 -4.77 -10.44
CA ASN A 302 -23.50 -3.81 -10.58
C ASN A 302 -23.81 -3.51 -12.05
N ILE A 303 -22.79 -3.52 -12.91
CA ILE A 303 -22.95 -3.27 -14.35
C ILE A 303 -23.60 -4.48 -15.05
N LYS A 304 -23.23 -5.71 -14.65
CA LYS A 304 -23.75 -6.92 -15.30
C LYS A 304 -25.29 -6.97 -15.35
N PRO A 305 -26.05 -6.80 -14.24
CA PRO A 305 -27.51 -6.81 -14.33
C PRO A 305 -28.06 -5.67 -15.18
N LEU A 306 -27.45 -4.46 -15.14
CA LEU A 306 -27.87 -3.34 -15.99
C LEU A 306 -27.66 -3.64 -17.48
N TYR A 307 -26.54 -4.25 -17.83
CA TYR A 307 -26.25 -4.68 -19.20
C TYR A 307 -27.21 -5.78 -19.68
N GLN A 308 -27.59 -6.71 -18.81
CA GLN A 308 -28.55 -7.76 -19.13
C GLN A 308 -29.95 -7.22 -19.35
N GLU A 309 -30.33 -6.12 -18.68
CA GLU A 309 -31.58 -5.39 -18.88
C GLU A 309 -31.54 -4.54 -20.16
N ASP A 310 -30.44 -3.82 -20.38
CA ASP A 310 -30.21 -3.03 -21.61
C ASP A 310 -28.83 -3.34 -22.22
N PRO A 311 -28.74 -4.33 -23.12
CA PRO A 311 -27.49 -4.66 -23.81
C PRO A 311 -26.94 -3.55 -24.70
N THR A 312 -27.75 -2.51 -25.00
CA THR A 312 -27.34 -1.38 -25.85
C THR A 312 -26.68 -0.23 -25.07
N MET A 313 -26.61 -0.33 -23.75
CA MET A 313 -26.11 0.74 -22.86
C MET A 313 -24.70 1.25 -23.21
N PHE A 314 -23.87 0.44 -23.87
CA PHE A 314 -22.53 0.80 -24.33
C PHE A 314 -22.42 1.07 -25.85
N ASP A 315 -23.50 0.99 -26.61
CA ASP A 315 -23.47 1.09 -28.10
C ASP A 315 -22.98 2.45 -28.61
N THR A 316 -23.04 3.50 -27.80
CA THR A 316 -22.47 4.81 -28.13
C THR A 316 -20.97 4.88 -27.90
N CYS A 317 -20.38 3.95 -27.13
CA CYS A 317 -18.99 3.96 -26.77
C CYS A 317 -18.12 3.27 -27.84
N LYS A 318 -17.21 4.01 -28.46
CA LYS A 318 -16.25 3.53 -29.45
C LYS A 318 -15.36 2.42 -28.90
N ALA A 319 -14.84 2.57 -27.67
CA ALA A 319 -14.01 1.56 -27.02
C ALA A 319 -14.76 0.22 -26.88
N TRP A 320 -16.02 0.26 -26.48
CA TRP A 320 -16.86 -0.95 -26.37
C TRP A 320 -17.06 -1.62 -27.71
N LYS A 321 -17.47 -0.87 -28.76
CA LYS A 321 -17.68 -1.38 -30.10
C LYS A 321 -16.44 -2.03 -30.70
N ASN A 322 -15.26 -1.49 -30.38
CA ASN A 322 -13.98 -1.96 -30.90
C ASN A 322 -13.34 -3.05 -30.03
N GLY A 323 -13.97 -3.40 -28.90
CA GLY A 323 -13.40 -4.33 -27.91
C GLY A 323 -12.15 -3.80 -27.20
N GLU A 324 -11.98 -2.47 -27.10
CA GLU A 324 -10.87 -1.83 -26.37
C GLU A 324 -11.29 -1.53 -24.93
N VAL A 325 -11.75 -2.58 -24.24
CA VAL A 325 -12.19 -2.54 -22.83
C VAL A 325 -11.30 -3.44 -21.99
N TYR A 326 -10.80 -2.91 -20.88
CA TYR A 326 -9.82 -3.57 -20.05
C TYR A 326 -10.25 -3.52 -18.58
N LEU A 327 -10.00 -4.59 -17.83
CA LEU A 327 -10.37 -4.73 -16.43
C LEU A 327 -9.16 -4.46 -15.53
N GLU A 328 -9.25 -3.41 -14.70
CA GLU A 328 -8.32 -3.18 -13.62
C GLU A 328 -8.83 -3.76 -12.30
N MET A 329 -7.93 -3.98 -11.33
CA MET A 329 -8.33 -4.49 -10.03
C MET A 329 -9.06 -3.44 -9.20
N ALA A 330 -10.06 -3.89 -8.44
CA ALA A 330 -10.73 -3.04 -7.47
C ALA A 330 -9.75 -2.52 -6.42
N TYR A 331 -9.50 -1.21 -6.42
CA TYR A 331 -8.54 -0.65 -5.48
C TYR A 331 -9.19 -0.03 -4.23
N ASN A 332 -10.52 0.16 -4.21
CA ASN A 332 -11.24 0.63 -3.03
C ASN A 332 -12.00 -0.53 -2.37
N ALA A 333 -11.50 -0.98 -1.21
CA ALA A 333 -12.17 -1.97 -0.38
C ALA A 333 -11.79 -1.73 1.09
N TYR A 334 -12.69 -1.16 1.85
CA TYR A 334 -12.44 -0.62 3.19
C TYR A 334 -11.25 0.33 3.17
N TYR A 335 -11.46 1.46 2.49
CA TYR A 335 -10.46 2.42 2.04
C TYR A 335 -9.59 1.94 0.85
N THR A 336 -8.65 2.77 0.42
CA THR A 336 -7.78 2.50 -0.74
C THR A 336 -6.77 1.39 -0.46
N ASN A 337 -6.74 0.36 -1.30
CA ASN A 337 -5.61 -0.56 -1.38
C ASN A 337 -4.47 0.14 -2.14
N PHE A 338 -3.53 0.74 -1.43
CA PHE A 338 -2.47 1.58 -2.02
C PHE A 338 -1.58 0.82 -2.98
N GLU A 339 -1.24 -0.42 -2.64
CA GLU A 339 -0.50 -1.33 -3.49
C GLU A 339 -1.25 -1.65 -4.79
N ILE A 340 -2.56 -1.88 -4.72
CA ILE A 340 -3.38 -2.12 -5.92
C ILE A 340 -3.46 -0.86 -6.78
N ALA A 341 -3.60 0.34 -6.19
CA ALA A 341 -3.62 1.59 -6.94
C ALA A 341 -2.31 1.82 -7.72
N LEU A 342 -1.17 1.47 -7.13
CA LEU A 342 0.12 1.52 -7.81
C LEU A 342 0.21 0.51 -8.95
N ILE A 343 -0.24 -0.74 -8.74
CA ILE A 343 -0.24 -1.78 -9.77
C ILE A 343 -1.21 -1.42 -10.91
N ASN A 344 -2.40 -0.90 -10.59
CA ASN A 344 -3.35 -0.38 -11.60
C ASN A 344 -2.70 0.70 -12.47
N THR A 345 -1.86 1.56 -11.89
CA THR A 345 -1.14 2.58 -12.66
C THR A 345 -0.18 1.95 -13.69
N TRP A 346 0.53 0.88 -13.32
CA TRP A 346 1.34 0.10 -14.26
C TRP A 346 0.50 -0.58 -15.35
N PHE A 347 -0.62 -1.18 -14.96
CA PHE A 347 -1.54 -1.81 -15.89
C PHE A 347 -2.10 -0.82 -16.91
N ILE A 348 -2.56 0.35 -16.43
CA ILE A 348 -3.08 1.43 -17.28
C ILE A 348 -1.99 1.91 -18.24
N ALA A 349 -0.79 2.19 -17.75
CA ALA A 349 0.32 2.63 -18.57
C ALA A 349 0.65 1.61 -19.67
N LYS A 350 0.71 0.31 -19.34
CA LYS A 350 0.96 -0.77 -20.30
C LYS A 350 -0.18 -0.93 -21.31
N THR A 351 -1.42 -0.76 -20.87
CA THR A 351 -2.60 -0.87 -21.73
C THR A 351 -2.67 0.27 -22.74
N VAL A 352 -2.43 1.50 -22.28
CA VAL A 352 -2.53 2.70 -23.12
C VAL A 352 -1.31 2.89 -24.03
N TYR A 353 -0.13 2.50 -23.54
CA TYR A 353 1.16 2.67 -24.24
C TYR A 353 1.95 1.35 -24.32
N PRO A 354 1.43 0.33 -25.00
CA PRO A 354 2.01 -1.01 -24.98
C PRO A 354 3.46 -1.08 -25.47
N GLU A 355 3.86 -0.19 -26.39
CA GLU A 355 5.24 -0.15 -26.91
C GLU A 355 6.25 0.29 -25.86
N GLN A 356 5.89 1.20 -24.94
CA GLN A 356 6.74 1.71 -23.89
C GLN A 356 6.87 0.75 -22.70
N PHE A 357 5.97 -0.24 -22.59
CA PHE A 357 5.87 -1.17 -21.46
C PHE A 357 5.89 -2.64 -21.89
N GLN A 358 6.52 -2.98 -23.00
CA GLN A 358 6.62 -4.37 -23.51
C GLN A 358 7.29 -5.32 -22.51
N ASP A 359 8.27 -4.81 -21.79
CA ASP A 359 9.06 -5.52 -20.78
C ASP A 359 8.32 -5.77 -19.46
N VAL A 360 7.17 -5.14 -19.24
CA VAL A 360 6.44 -5.25 -17.98
C VAL A 360 5.59 -6.52 -17.96
N ASP A 361 5.88 -7.43 -17.03
CA ASP A 361 5.01 -8.53 -16.63
C ASP A 361 4.18 -8.10 -15.42
N LEU A 362 2.84 -8.06 -15.58
CA LEU A 362 1.95 -7.55 -14.53
C LEU A 362 1.85 -8.49 -13.32
N THR A 363 2.04 -9.80 -13.51
CA THR A 363 2.06 -10.75 -12.40
C THR A 363 3.33 -10.55 -11.56
N ALA A 364 4.48 -10.43 -12.23
CA ALA A 364 5.75 -10.13 -11.57
C ALA A 364 5.71 -8.76 -10.88
N LYS A 365 5.14 -7.73 -11.53
CA LYS A 365 4.98 -6.39 -10.94
C LYS A 365 4.03 -6.40 -9.74
N THR A 366 2.95 -7.17 -9.78
CA THR A 366 2.05 -7.36 -8.63
C THR A 366 2.81 -7.97 -7.44
N ASN A 367 3.62 -8.99 -7.68
CA ASN A 367 4.44 -9.62 -6.63
C ASN A 367 5.50 -8.65 -6.09
N GLU A 368 6.16 -7.89 -6.95
CA GLU A 368 7.15 -6.89 -6.55
C GLU A 368 6.55 -5.83 -5.63
N VAL A 369 5.43 -5.25 -6.04
CA VAL A 369 4.73 -4.21 -5.26
C VAL A 369 4.22 -4.76 -3.94
N THR A 370 3.52 -5.91 -3.95
CA THR A 370 2.99 -6.49 -2.70
C THR A 370 4.10 -6.92 -1.75
N LYS A 371 5.25 -7.34 -2.28
CA LYS A 371 6.44 -7.64 -1.47
C LYS A 371 7.05 -6.39 -0.84
N ALA A 372 7.09 -5.27 -1.56
CA ALA A 372 7.57 -3.99 -1.03
C ALA A 372 6.67 -3.47 0.10
N PHE A 373 5.34 -3.56 -0.04
CA PHE A 373 4.38 -3.09 0.95
C PHE A 373 4.21 -4.05 2.14
N LEU A 374 4.07 -5.34 1.88
CA LEU A 374 3.59 -6.35 2.85
C LEU A 374 4.59 -7.47 3.13
N GLY A 375 5.76 -7.45 2.47
CA GLY A 375 6.79 -8.48 2.61
C GLY A 375 6.43 -9.81 1.94
N GLN A 376 5.32 -9.91 1.19
CA GLN A 376 4.81 -11.14 0.58
C GLN A 376 4.46 -10.95 -0.89
N GLU A 377 4.67 -11.98 -1.69
CA GLU A 377 4.23 -12.06 -3.08
C GLU A 377 2.77 -12.55 -3.10
N LEU A 378 1.84 -11.71 -3.55
CA LEU A 378 0.41 -11.94 -3.38
C LEU A 378 -0.39 -12.00 -4.71
N ALA A 379 0.28 -11.97 -5.87
CA ALA A 379 -0.42 -11.94 -7.16
C ALA A 379 -1.44 -13.09 -7.29
N GLU A 380 -1.06 -14.32 -6.97
CA GLU A 380 -1.94 -15.48 -7.05
C GLU A 380 -3.17 -15.33 -6.14
N LYS A 381 -2.96 -14.92 -4.89
CA LYS A 381 -4.05 -14.72 -3.92
C LYS A 381 -5.00 -13.59 -4.35
N ILE A 382 -4.46 -12.48 -4.87
CA ILE A 382 -5.22 -11.34 -5.35
C ILE A 382 -6.06 -11.76 -6.57
N PHE A 383 -5.46 -12.42 -7.55
CA PHE A 383 -6.16 -12.81 -8.77
C PHE A 383 -7.20 -13.92 -8.54
N ALA A 384 -7.03 -14.72 -7.49
CA ALA A 384 -8.02 -15.74 -7.08
C ALA A 384 -9.26 -15.15 -6.38
N CYS A 385 -9.23 -13.88 -5.93
CA CYS A 385 -10.41 -13.25 -5.33
C CYS A 385 -11.56 -13.15 -6.36
N PRO A 386 -12.82 -13.43 -5.96
CA PRO A 386 -13.95 -13.48 -6.90
C PRO A 386 -14.12 -12.21 -7.75
N SER A 387 -13.95 -11.02 -7.15
CA SER A 387 -14.05 -9.74 -7.88
C SER A 387 -12.78 -9.35 -8.64
N SER A 388 -11.76 -10.22 -8.70
CA SER A 388 -10.58 -9.99 -9.52
C SER A 388 -10.69 -10.62 -10.90
N PHE A 389 -11.65 -11.50 -11.13
CA PHE A 389 -11.91 -12.17 -12.42
C PHE A 389 -10.66 -12.80 -13.05
N GLY A 390 -9.72 -13.28 -12.23
CA GLY A 390 -8.47 -13.89 -12.68
C GLY A 390 -7.32 -12.90 -12.91
N GLY A 391 -7.51 -11.61 -12.66
CA GLY A 391 -6.47 -10.59 -12.78
C GLY A 391 -6.70 -9.57 -13.90
N TYR A 392 -5.66 -8.81 -14.21
CA TYR A 392 -5.67 -7.79 -15.26
C TYR A 392 -5.90 -8.40 -16.63
N GLN A 393 -6.89 -7.90 -17.37
CA GLN A 393 -7.25 -8.51 -18.65
C GLN A 393 -7.95 -7.55 -19.60
N LYS A 394 -7.91 -7.87 -20.88
CA LYS A 394 -8.82 -7.31 -21.89
C LYS A 394 -10.14 -8.04 -21.79
N ILE A 395 -11.25 -7.30 -21.76
CA ILE A 395 -12.60 -7.87 -21.69
C ILE A 395 -13.06 -8.27 -23.10
N ASP A 396 -13.58 -9.47 -23.25
CA ASP A 396 -14.38 -9.81 -24.42
C ASP A 396 -15.81 -9.24 -24.27
N THR A 397 -16.06 -8.10 -24.90
CA THR A 397 -17.34 -7.38 -24.79
C THR A 397 -18.55 -8.19 -25.30
N ALA A 398 -18.33 -9.22 -26.12
CA ALA A 398 -19.40 -10.07 -26.62
C ALA A 398 -19.88 -11.12 -25.59
N THR A 399 -19.06 -11.48 -24.61
CA THR A 399 -19.36 -12.60 -23.70
C THR A 399 -19.28 -12.28 -22.22
N PHE A 400 -18.56 -11.23 -21.84
CA PHE A 400 -18.20 -10.96 -20.44
C PHE A 400 -19.41 -10.74 -19.51
N PHE A 401 -20.48 -10.13 -20.01
CA PHE A 401 -21.71 -9.87 -19.23
C PHE A 401 -22.87 -10.86 -19.51
N HIS A 402 -22.64 -11.84 -20.36
CA HIS A 402 -23.64 -12.89 -20.68
C HIS A 402 -23.65 -14.05 -19.68
#